data_14f103ca67198ff844b963f626cd5612
#
_entry.id   14f103ca67198ff844b963f626cd5612
#
_cell.length_a   1.000
_cell.length_b   1.000
_cell.length_c   1.000
_cell.angle_alpha   90.00
_cell.angle_beta   90.00
_cell.angle_gamma   90.00
#
_symmetry.space_group_name_H-M   'P 1'
#
loop_
_entity.id
_entity.type
_entity.pdbx_description
1 polymer ?
#
loop_
_entity_poly.entity_id
_entity_poly.type
_entity_poly.pdbx_seq_one_letter_code
_entity_poly.pdbx_strand_id
1 'polypeptide(L)' 'MTTERLLTLLEVADLLRVSPHTVRAWVRKGRLKPVRICRRLLFAPDVVSRFVGVAE' A
#
# COMPACT_ATOMS: atom_id res chain seq x y z
N MET A 1 15.38 -15.47 7.04
CA MET A 1 14.22 -14.85 7.17
C MET A 1 14.09 -13.54 6.52
N THR A 2 13.19 -13.37 5.73
CA THR A 2 13.07 -12.24 5.01
C THR A 2 12.36 -11.25 5.74
N THR A 3 12.93 -10.21 5.99
CA THR A 3 12.26 -9.21 6.60
C THR A 3 11.75 -8.34 5.59
N GLU A 4 10.62 -8.60 5.10
CA GLU A 4 10.06 -7.71 4.20
C GLU A 4 9.61 -6.53 4.96
N ARG A 5 10.05 -5.38 4.59
CA ARG A 5 9.63 -4.18 5.20
C ARG A 5 8.28 -3.78 4.70
N LEU A 6 7.31 -3.73 5.59
CA LEU A 6 6.00 -3.28 5.22
C LEU A 6 6.01 -1.76 5.10
N LEU A 7 5.27 -1.25 4.14
CA LEU A 7 5.22 0.19 3.91
C LEU A 7 3.99 0.78 4.58
N THR A 8 4.14 1.97 5.10
CA THR A 8 2.99 2.65 5.69
C THR A 8 2.18 3.28 4.57
N LEU A 9 0.99 3.73 4.92
CA LEU A 9 0.14 4.37 3.93
C LEU A 9 0.82 5.60 3.34
N LEU A 10 1.50 6.36 4.19
CA LEU A 10 2.19 7.54 3.71
C LEU A 10 3.34 7.19 2.80
N GLU A 11 4.03 6.11 3.11
CA GLU A 11 5.14 5.68 2.27
C GLU A 11 4.65 5.21 0.91
N VAL A 12 3.53 4.53 0.88
CA VAL A 12 2.96 4.09 -0.38
C VAL A 12 2.54 5.29 -1.22
N ALA A 13 1.92 6.25 -0.57
CA ALA A 13 1.48 7.45 -1.28
C ALA A 13 2.67 8.18 -1.88
N ASP A 14 3.74 8.28 -1.12
CA ASP A 14 4.92 8.95 -1.61
C ASP A 14 5.57 8.17 -2.75
N LEU A 15 5.61 6.87 -2.62
CA LEU A 15 6.19 6.01 -3.63
C LEU A 15 5.43 6.12 -4.95
N LEU A 16 4.12 6.16 -4.87
CA LEU A 16 3.28 6.24 -6.06
C LEU A 16 3.01 7.68 -6.48
N ARG A 17 3.50 8.62 -5.68
CA ARG A 17 3.32 10.03 -5.99
C ARG A 17 1.86 10.42 -6.06
N VAL A 18 1.11 9.93 -5.10
CA VAL A 18 -0.30 10.30 -5.00
C VAL A 18 -0.55 10.72 -3.57
N SER A 19 -1.70 11.29 -3.31
CA SER A 19 -1.99 11.72 -1.97
C SER A 19 -2.39 10.53 -1.12
N PRO A 20 -2.17 10.60 0.19
CA PRO A 20 -2.60 9.53 1.07
C PRO A 20 -4.09 9.28 0.99
N HIS A 21 -4.82 10.31 0.68
CA HIS A 21 -6.26 10.20 0.53
C HIS A 21 -6.62 9.25 -0.61
N THR A 22 -5.87 9.35 -1.70
CA THR A 22 -6.08 8.49 -2.85
C THR A 22 -5.80 7.04 -2.50
N VAL A 23 -4.73 6.80 -1.75
CA VAL A 23 -4.39 5.44 -1.34
C VAL A 23 -5.51 4.85 -0.49
N ARG A 24 -6.07 5.66 0.39
CA ARG A 24 -7.17 5.20 1.22
C ARG A 24 -8.38 4.84 0.38
N ALA A 25 -8.64 5.61 -0.64
CA ALA A 25 -9.76 5.34 -1.51
C ALA A 25 -9.58 3.99 -2.20
N TRP A 26 -8.36 3.70 -2.61
CA TRP A 26 -8.08 2.41 -3.23
C TRP A 26 -8.29 1.26 -2.27
N VAL A 27 -7.91 1.45 -1.02
CA VAL A 27 -8.11 0.44 -0.01
C VAL A 27 -9.60 0.20 0.20
N ARG A 28 -10.36 1.27 0.25
CA ARG A 28 -11.79 1.16 0.43
C ARG A 28 -12.45 0.41 -0.70
N LYS A 29 -11.99 0.65 -1.91
CA LYS A 29 -12.56 0.00 -3.07
C LYS A 29 -12.06 -1.43 -3.26
N GLY A 30 -11.18 -1.86 -2.38
CA GLY A 30 -10.66 -3.22 -2.48
C GLY A 30 -9.60 -3.39 -3.54
N ARG A 31 -9.09 -2.31 -4.07
CA ARG A 31 -8.07 -2.42 -5.09
C ARG A 31 -6.71 -2.69 -4.49
N LEU A 32 -6.48 -2.18 -3.31
CA LEU A 32 -5.21 -2.35 -2.64
C LEU A 32 -5.50 -3.01 -1.31
N LYS A 33 -4.87 -4.13 -1.06
CA LYS A 33 -5.12 -4.87 0.17
C LYS A 33 -4.07 -4.55 1.21
N PRO A 34 -4.46 -3.96 2.32
CA PRO A 34 -3.51 -3.64 3.37
C PRO A 34 -3.32 -4.79 4.32
N VAL A 35 -2.20 -4.76 5.02
CA VAL A 35 -1.95 -5.69 6.08
C VAL A 35 -2.18 -4.92 7.37
N ARG A 36 -3.10 -5.40 8.18
CA ARG A 36 -3.39 -4.72 9.43
C ARG A 36 -2.58 -5.33 10.54
N ILE A 37 -1.74 -4.53 11.14
CA ILE A 37 -0.97 -4.97 12.27
C ILE A 37 -1.20 -3.98 13.38
N CYS A 38 -1.70 -4.44 14.49
CA CYS A 38 -2.09 -3.58 15.59
C CYS A 38 -3.15 -2.61 15.08
N ARG A 39 -2.89 -1.36 15.06
CA ARG A 39 -3.85 -0.40 14.55
C ARG A 39 -3.34 0.30 13.33
N ARG A 40 -2.31 -0.26 12.73
CA ARG A 40 -1.71 0.40 11.58
C ARG A 40 -2.04 -0.31 10.31
N LEU A 41 -2.22 0.46 9.27
CA LEU A 41 -2.40 -0.09 7.94
C LEU A 41 -1.05 -0.09 7.27
N LEU A 42 -0.59 -1.28 6.94
CA LEU A 42 0.69 -1.42 6.28
C LEU A 42 0.47 -2.12 4.95
N PHE A 43 1.41 -1.97 4.05
CA PHE A 43 1.29 -2.56 2.74
C PHE A 43 2.55 -3.36 2.41
N ALA A 44 2.37 -4.56 1.92
CA ALA A 44 3.51 -5.35 1.52
C ALA A 44 4.08 -4.79 0.23
N PRO A 45 5.40 -4.71 0.11
CA PRO A 45 6.00 -4.18 -1.12
C PRO A 45 5.56 -4.95 -2.35
N ASP A 46 5.34 -6.24 -2.17
CA ASP A 46 4.92 -7.09 -3.26
C ASP A 46 3.55 -6.67 -3.77
N VAL A 47 2.65 -6.37 -2.87
CA VAL A 47 1.31 -5.95 -3.23
C VAL A 47 1.34 -4.60 -3.95
N VAL A 48 2.15 -3.69 -3.45
CA VAL A 48 2.27 -2.39 -4.06
C VAL A 48 2.86 -2.50 -5.46
N SER A 49 3.86 -3.33 -5.59
CA SER A 49 4.51 -3.52 -6.87
C SER A 49 3.53 -4.07 -7.90
N ARG A 50 2.72 -5.02 -7.49
CA ARG A 50 1.72 -5.58 -8.37
C ARG A 50 0.68 -4.57 -8.76
N PHE A 51 0.28 -3.77 -7.80
CA PHE A 51 -0.73 -2.75 -8.05
C PHE A 51 -0.23 -1.75 -9.09
N VAL A 52 1.01 -1.35 -8.96
CA VAL A 52 1.60 -0.40 -9.90
C VAL A 52 1.67 -1.00 -11.30
N GLY A 53 2.07 -2.25 -11.37
CA GLY A 53 2.17 -2.91 -12.66
C GLY A 53 0.82 -3.04 -13.35
N VAL A 54 -0.21 -3.30 -12.57
CA VAL A 54 -1.53 -3.45 -13.15
C VAL A 54 -2.15 -2.10 -13.49
N ALA A 55 -1.82 -1.10 -12.73
CA ALA A 55 -2.41 0.20 -12.93
C ALA A 55 -1.90 0.87 -14.20
N GLU A 56 -0.84 0.39 -14.73
CA GLU A 56 -0.36 0.94 -15.96
C GLU A 56 -1.23 0.57 -17.13
#